data_5720a141c676cf4e7ffffaab95a14165
#
_entry.id   5720a141c676cf4e7ffffaab95a14165
#
_cell.length_a   1.000
_cell.length_b   1.000
_cell.length_c   1.000
_cell.angle_alpha   90.00
_cell.angle_beta   90.00
_cell.angle_gamma   90.00
#
_symmetry.space_group_name_H-M   'P 1'
#
loop_
_entity.id
_entity.type
_entity.pdbx_description
1 polymer ?
#
loop_
_entity_poly.entity_id
_entity_poly.type
_entity_poly.pdbx_seq_one_letter_code
_entity_poly.pdbx_strand_id
1 'polypeptide(L)'
;DSLTAWFVIRFIIGFAGALAWNAFDTWMLSMADDTNRGKIVTIYNTVFVIGFASGPMVLSLTGIEGWLPFIVISSLSFIAILPLIMLEIEDPKLPDKKSLPVFAAIIAAPTIFGAAILCGLDDVMFVSFFPIFMIKNQFTQEIALQYVTITLVGGVMCQPLIGVLLDKFNKRLLLNIAVLITFFCPILFAIYLDNFYVMAASCFIWGGAASGLFAISLTMLGERYSASQVAGATAILVMVFEVGSLIGPLIGGRVMDAVGPMGFIYTVTSFTFIFLVISIYRTIWR
;
A
#
# COMPACT_ATOMS: atom_id res chain seq x y z
N ASP A 1 4.68 14.13 28.40
CA ASP A 1 4.36 13.05 27.45
C ASP A 1 2.86 12.74 27.53
N SER A 2 2.08 13.41 26.69
CA SER A 2 0.62 13.22 26.65
C SER A 2 0.25 12.36 25.45
N LEU A 3 -0.26 11.15 25.69
CA LEU A 3 -0.77 10.25 24.65
C LEU A 3 -1.88 10.93 23.83
N THR A 4 -2.74 11.72 24.49
CA THR A 4 -3.81 12.48 23.83
C THR A 4 -3.24 13.51 22.83
N ALA A 5 -2.19 14.26 23.22
CA ALA A 5 -1.54 15.19 22.32
C ALA A 5 -0.93 14.48 21.09
N TRP A 6 -0.37 13.29 21.30
CA TRP A 6 0.16 12.46 20.24
C TRP A 6 -0.93 12.01 19.24
N PHE A 7 -2.09 11.60 19.71
CA PHE A 7 -3.23 11.27 18.84
C PHE A 7 -3.70 12.47 18.02
N VAL A 8 -3.82 13.64 18.63
CA VAL A 8 -4.24 14.87 17.92
C VAL A 8 -3.23 15.23 16.84
N ILE A 9 -1.93 15.21 17.16
CA ILE A 9 -0.87 15.51 16.20
C ILE A 9 -0.90 14.50 15.04
N ARG A 10 -1.03 13.20 15.32
CA ARG A 10 -1.12 12.15 14.29
C ARG A 10 -2.35 12.31 13.40
N PHE A 11 -3.48 12.69 13.97
CA PHE A 11 -4.69 12.97 13.19
C PHE A 11 -4.49 14.17 12.24
N ILE A 12 -3.90 15.27 12.73
CA ILE A 12 -3.62 16.46 11.91
C ILE A 12 -2.64 16.11 10.77
N ILE A 13 -1.56 15.39 11.07
CA ILE A 13 -0.56 14.96 10.06
C ILE A 13 -1.22 14.07 9.02
N GLY A 14 -2.03 13.09 9.45
CA GLY A 14 -2.72 12.17 8.54
C GLY A 14 -3.74 12.90 7.65
N PHE A 15 -4.51 13.81 8.22
CA PHE A 15 -5.48 14.63 7.47
C PHE A 15 -4.79 15.53 6.44
N ALA A 16 -3.74 16.25 6.84
CA ALA A 16 -2.95 17.08 5.95
C ALA A 16 -2.27 16.26 4.84
N GLY A 17 -1.72 15.09 5.19
CA GLY A 17 -1.13 14.15 4.24
C GLY A 17 -2.15 13.65 3.22
N ALA A 18 -3.35 13.25 3.66
CA ALA A 18 -4.41 12.81 2.76
C ALA A 18 -4.86 13.92 1.79
N LEU A 19 -4.98 15.16 2.26
CA LEU A 19 -5.28 16.32 1.40
C LEU A 19 -4.19 16.55 0.37
N ALA A 20 -2.92 16.56 0.80
CA ALA A 20 -1.77 16.75 -0.08
C ALA A 20 -1.70 15.64 -1.14
N TRP A 21 -1.86 14.38 -0.73
CA TRP A 21 -1.86 13.24 -1.64
C TRP A 21 -2.92 13.34 -2.73
N ASN A 22 -4.17 13.59 -2.33
CA ASN A 22 -5.27 13.77 -3.29
C ASN A 22 -5.05 14.96 -4.22
N ALA A 23 -4.48 16.06 -3.71
CA ALA A 23 -4.16 17.23 -4.52
C ALA A 23 -3.07 16.91 -5.55
N PHE A 24 -1.99 16.22 -5.16
CA PHE A 24 -0.91 15.83 -6.06
C PHE A 24 -1.38 14.85 -7.14
N ASP A 25 -2.15 13.83 -6.77
CA ASP A 25 -2.71 12.87 -7.73
C ASP A 25 -3.62 13.55 -8.75
N THR A 26 -4.51 14.41 -8.27
CA THR A 26 -5.44 15.16 -9.14
C THR A 26 -4.68 16.07 -10.08
N TRP A 27 -3.68 16.76 -9.57
CA TRP A 27 -2.87 17.68 -10.34
C TRP A 27 -2.01 16.95 -11.39
N MET A 28 -1.31 15.91 -10.98
CA MET A 28 -0.54 15.05 -11.88
C MET A 28 -1.41 14.52 -13.04
N LEU A 29 -2.62 14.02 -12.72
CA LEU A 29 -3.55 13.53 -13.74
C LEU A 29 -4.08 14.65 -14.65
N SER A 30 -4.25 15.86 -14.15
CA SER A 30 -4.71 17.02 -14.94
C SER A 30 -3.65 17.52 -15.94
N MET A 31 -2.37 17.32 -15.64
CA MET A 31 -1.25 17.66 -16.53
C MET A 31 -0.99 16.60 -17.61
N ALA A 32 -1.58 15.41 -17.46
CA ALA A 32 -1.38 14.29 -18.35
C ALA A 32 -2.43 14.30 -19.48
N ASP A 33 -1.97 14.36 -20.71
CA ASP A 33 -2.79 14.10 -21.91
C ASP A 33 -2.65 12.64 -22.37
N ASP A 34 -3.45 12.23 -23.35
CA ASP A 34 -3.46 10.84 -23.82
C ASP A 34 -2.12 10.38 -24.42
N THR A 35 -1.23 11.31 -24.83
CA THR A 35 0.06 11.02 -25.45
C THR A 35 1.19 10.87 -24.43
N ASN A 36 1.09 11.50 -23.25
CA ASN A 36 2.18 11.56 -22.27
C ASN A 36 1.79 10.99 -20.89
N ARG A 37 0.51 10.57 -20.70
CA ARG A 37 -0.01 10.07 -19.42
C ARG A 37 0.87 8.98 -18.81
N GLY A 38 1.25 7.97 -19.59
CA GLY A 38 2.08 6.88 -19.11
C GLY A 38 3.45 7.36 -18.60
N LYS A 39 4.07 8.30 -19.30
CA LYS A 39 5.35 8.88 -18.92
C LYS A 39 5.25 9.70 -17.63
N ILE A 40 4.24 10.55 -17.51
CA ILE A 40 4.02 11.40 -16.32
C ILE A 40 3.75 10.51 -15.09
N VAL A 41 2.85 9.53 -15.20
CA VAL A 41 2.54 8.60 -14.12
C VAL A 41 3.78 7.80 -13.71
N THR A 42 4.58 7.34 -14.67
CA THR A 42 5.82 6.60 -14.37
C THR A 42 6.84 7.46 -13.62
N ILE A 43 7.05 8.71 -14.06
CA ILE A 43 7.96 9.64 -13.38
C ILE A 43 7.46 9.91 -11.95
N TYR A 44 6.18 10.22 -11.79
CA TYR A 44 5.56 10.46 -10.50
C TYR A 44 5.76 9.28 -9.54
N ASN A 45 5.41 8.07 -9.98
CA ASN A 45 5.60 6.87 -9.17
C ASN A 45 7.07 6.60 -8.85
N THR A 46 7.98 6.85 -9.79
CA THR A 46 9.41 6.67 -9.55
C THR A 46 9.92 7.63 -8.48
N VAL A 47 9.56 8.91 -8.55
CA VAL A 47 9.92 9.92 -7.55
C VAL A 47 9.34 9.56 -6.19
N PHE A 48 8.07 9.13 -6.16
CA PHE A 48 7.41 8.67 -4.93
C PHE A 48 8.17 7.50 -4.29
N VAL A 49 8.50 6.48 -5.07
CA VAL A 49 9.22 5.30 -4.58
C VAL A 49 10.62 5.66 -4.06
N ILE A 50 11.35 6.50 -4.79
CA ILE A 50 12.67 6.99 -4.33
C ILE A 50 12.52 7.73 -3.02
N GLY A 51 11.55 8.63 -2.90
CA GLY A 51 11.26 9.37 -1.68
C GLY A 51 10.93 8.44 -0.52
N PHE A 52 10.04 7.47 -0.73
CA PHE A 52 9.64 6.49 0.28
C PHE A 52 10.82 5.60 0.73
N ALA A 53 11.59 5.08 -0.21
CA ALA A 53 12.77 4.25 0.07
C ALA A 53 13.91 5.02 0.75
N SER A 54 14.02 6.34 0.53
CA SER A 54 15.04 7.18 1.19
C SER A 54 14.74 7.43 2.68
N GLY A 55 13.49 7.27 3.13
CA GLY A 55 13.10 7.51 4.52
C GLY A 55 13.92 6.72 5.54
N PRO A 56 14.01 5.38 5.47
CA PRO A 56 14.86 4.58 6.35
C PRO A 56 16.35 4.95 6.28
N MET A 57 16.84 5.35 5.11
CA MET A 57 18.22 5.80 4.93
C MET A 57 18.48 7.12 5.68
N VAL A 58 17.58 8.08 5.58
CA VAL A 58 17.65 9.33 6.36
C VAL A 58 17.65 9.01 7.84
N LEU A 59 16.77 8.12 8.29
CA LEU A 59 16.69 7.72 9.69
C LEU A 59 17.96 7.01 10.18
N SER A 60 18.61 6.21 9.35
CA SER A 60 19.89 5.56 9.67
C SER A 60 21.04 6.56 9.84
N LEU A 61 21.00 7.67 9.10
CA LEU A 61 22.03 8.75 9.18
C LEU A 61 21.77 9.70 10.36
N THR A 62 20.51 9.97 10.68
CA THR A 62 20.14 10.91 11.76
C THR A 62 20.04 10.25 13.14
N GLY A 63 19.95 8.91 13.17
CA GLY A 63 19.58 8.16 14.35
C GLY A 63 18.08 8.21 14.66
N ILE A 64 17.66 7.43 15.66
CA ILE A 64 16.26 7.33 16.11
C ILE A 64 15.99 8.15 17.38
N GLU A 65 17.03 8.71 18.00
CA GLU A 65 16.94 9.45 19.25
C GLU A 65 17.01 10.97 19.02
N GLY A 66 16.35 11.71 19.91
CA GLY A 66 16.39 13.16 19.93
C GLY A 66 15.53 13.85 18.86
N TRP A 67 15.86 15.10 18.59
CA TRP A 67 15.08 15.98 17.71
C TRP A 67 15.55 15.99 16.25
N LEU A 68 16.74 15.46 15.96
CA LEU A 68 17.37 15.57 14.64
C LEU A 68 16.52 14.95 13.51
N PRO A 69 15.94 13.74 13.64
CA PRO A 69 15.05 13.19 12.61
C PRO A 69 13.86 14.10 12.29
N PHE A 70 13.24 14.68 13.32
CA PHE A 70 12.09 15.57 13.17
C PHE A 70 12.47 16.88 12.48
N ILE A 71 13.64 17.45 12.81
CA ILE A 71 14.13 18.67 12.17
C ILE A 71 14.41 18.41 10.69
N VAL A 72 15.06 17.29 10.35
CA VAL A 72 15.36 16.95 8.96
C VAL A 72 14.07 16.77 8.14
N ILE A 73 13.11 15.99 8.63
CA ILE A 73 11.83 15.77 7.93
C ILE A 73 11.06 17.09 7.76
N SER A 74 11.00 17.92 8.81
CA SER A 74 10.33 19.22 8.75
C SER A 74 11.01 20.16 7.75
N SER A 75 12.33 20.18 7.72
CA SER A 75 13.09 20.99 6.77
C SER A 75 12.88 20.54 5.32
N LEU A 76 12.89 19.23 5.06
CA LEU A 76 12.59 18.67 3.73
C LEU A 76 11.17 19.01 3.30
N SER A 77 10.19 18.90 4.20
CA SER A 77 8.80 19.27 3.92
C SER A 77 8.67 20.75 3.61
N PHE A 78 9.40 21.62 4.34
CA PHE A 78 9.41 23.07 4.07
C PHE A 78 10.05 23.41 2.71
N ILE A 79 11.17 22.75 2.38
CA ILE A 79 11.82 22.92 1.07
C ILE A 79 10.90 22.47 -0.06
N ALA A 80 10.11 21.41 0.13
CA ALA A 80 9.17 20.90 -0.87
C ALA A 80 8.03 21.89 -1.18
N ILE A 81 7.72 22.82 -0.28
CA ILE A 81 6.70 23.86 -0.51
C ILE A 81 7.23 24.99 -1.42
N LEU A 82 8.54 25.25 -1.42
CA LEU A 82 9.12 26.38 -2.15
C LEU A 82 8.79 26.37 -3.66
N PRO A 83 8.90 25.26 -4.40
CA PRO A 83 8.52 25.23 -5.81
C PRO A 83 7.03 25.54 -6.04
N LEU A 84 6.15 25.10 -5.11
CA LEU A 84 4.71 25.35 -5.23
C LEU A 84 4.34 26.85 -5.06
N ILE A 85 5.11 27.56 -4.23
CA ILE A 85 4.92 29.01 -4.04
C ILE A 85 5.54 29.82 -5.18
N MET A 86 6.65 29.33 -5.75
CA MET A 86 7.43 30.05 -6.78
C MET A 86 6.89 29.87 -8.20
N LEU A 87 6.15 28.80 -8.45
CA LEU A 87 5.62 28.50 -9.77
C LEU A 87 4.17 29.00 -9.86
N GLU A 88 3.89 29.84 -10.86
CA GLU A 88 2.51 30.15 -11.24
C GLU A 88 1.95 28.96 -12.02
N ILE A 89 1.16 28.14 -11.34
CA ILE A 89 0.63 26.91 -11.89
C ILE A 89 -0.87 27.09 -12.08
N GLU A 90 -1.37 26.78 -13.28
CA GLU A 90 -2.81 26.81 -13.54
C GLU A 90 -3.55 25.79 -12.68
N ASP A 91 -4.72 26.19 -12.16
CA ASP A 91 -5.57 25.29 -11.39
C ASP A 91 -6.01 24.09 -12.22
N PRO A 92 -5.97 22.89 -11.66
CA PRO A 92 -6.37 21.69 -12.37
C PRO A 92 -7.86 21.77 -12.77
N LYS A 93 -8.15 21.55 -14.05
CA LYS A 93 -9.53 21.44 -14.53
C LYS A 93 -10.14 20.16 -13.97
N LEU A 94 -11.00 20.31 -12.97
CA LEU A 94 -11.71 19.17 -12.39
C LEU A 94 -12.72 18.65 -13.43
N PRO A 95 -12.67 17.35 -13.78
CA PRO A 95 -13.68 16.78 -14.68
C PRO A 95 -15.07 16.82 -14.02
N ASP A 96 -16.12 16.99 -14.83
CA ASP A 96 -17.51 16.87 -14.40
C ASP A 96 -17.74 15.51 -13.74
N LYS A 97 -17.85 15.48 -12.43
CA LYS A 97 -17.96 14.25 -11.64
C LYS A 97 -19.42 13.79 -11.61
N LYS A 98 -19.75 12.65 -12.20
CA LYS A 98 -20.95 11.92 -11.82
C LYS A 98 -20.69 11.24 -10.48
N SER A 99 -21.43 11.63 -9.44
CA SER A 99 -21.34 11.01 -8.13
C SER A 99 -21.69 9.53 -8.22
N LEU A 100 -20.79 8.66 -7.73
CA LEU A 100 -21.02 7.22 -7.61
C LEU A 100 -21.43 6.94 -6.16
N PRO A 101 -22.60 6.31 -5.92
CA PRO A 101 -22.97 5.90 -4.57
C PRO A 101 -21.97 4.83 -4.07
N VAL A 102 -21.28 5.13 -2.96
CA VAL A 102 -20.18 4.31 -2.44
C VAL A 102 -20.59 2.84 -2.22
N PHE A 103 -21.68 2.62 -1.49
CA PHE A 103 -22.13 1.25 -1.19
C PHE A 103 -22.57 0.49 -2.44
N ALA A 104 -23.23 1.16 -3.38
CA ALA A 104 -23.65 0.53 -4.63
C ALA A 104 -22.42 0.12 -5.48
N ALA A 105 -21.38 0.93 -5.52
CA ALA A 105 -20.14 0.61 -6.21
C ALA A 105 -19.45 -0.61 -5.59
N ILE A 106 -19.32 -0.66 -4.26
CA ILE A 106 -18.70 -1.79 -3.52
C ILE A 106 -19.49 -3.08 -3.77
N ILE A 107 -20.81 -3.06 -3.66
CA ILE A 107 -21.67 -4.23 -3.91
C ILE A 107 -21.60 -4.68 -5.37
N ALA A 108 -21.49 -3.74 -6.31
CA ALA A 108 -21.37 -4.06 -7.72
C ALA A 108 -20.05 -4.75 -8.09
N ALA A 109 -18.94 -4.42 -7.40
CA ALA A 109 -17.62 -4.95 -7.70
C ALA A 109 -16.85 -5.43 -6.43
N PRO A 110 -17.42 -6.34 -5.62
CA PRO A 110 -16.84 -6.68 -4.31
C PRO A 110 -15.48 -7.37 -4.40
N THR A 111 -15.14 -8.03 -5.49
CA THR A 111 -13.81 -8.61 -5.68
C THR A 111 -12.75 -7.52 -5.84
N ILE A 112 -13.05 -6.44 -6.58
CA ILE A 112 -12.13 -5.33 -6.80
C ILE A 112 -11.90 -4.58 -5.48
N PHE A 113 -12.97 -4.17 -4.82
CA PHE A 113 -12.89 -3.41 -3.58
C PHE A 113 -12.39 -4.27 -2.40
N GLY A 114 -12.74 -5.56 -2.37
CA GLY A 114 -12.21 -6.50 -1.38
C GLY A 114 -10.71 -6.72 -1.52
N ALA A 115 -10.18 -6.78 -2.73
CA ALA A 115 -8.74 -6.86 -2.97
C ALA A 115 -8.01 -5.59 -2.51
N ALA A 116 -8.63 -4.41 -2.68
CA ALA A 116 -8.05 -3.16 -2.17
C ALA A 116 -8.03 -3.11 -0.63
N ILE A 117 -9.10 -3.59 0.04
CA ILE A 117 -9.10 -3.73 1.51
C ILE A 117 -7.98 -4.66 1.96
N LEU A 118 -7.84 -5.83 1.32
CA LEU A 118 -6.78 -6.78 1.64
C LEU A 118 -5.39 -6.17 1.44
N CYS A 119 -5.19 -5.46 0.32
CA CYS A 119 -3.93 -4.80 0.02
C CYS A 119 -3.55 -3.79 1.11
N GLY A 120 -4.48 -2.92 1.52
CA GLY A 120 -4.23 -1.95 2.59
C GLY A 120 -3.95 -2.61 3.94
N LEU A 121 -4.66 -3.69 4.25
CA LEU A 121 -4.41 -4.49 5.45
C LEU A 121 -3.01 -5.10 5.44
N ASP A 122 -2.64 -5.78 4.36
CA ASP A 122 -1.36 -6.45 4.21
C ASP A 122 -0.19 -5.46 4.28
N ASP A 123 -0.31 -4.31 3.60
CA ASP A 123 0.73 -3.29 3.52
C ASP A 123 1.07 -2.72 4.91
N VAL A 124 0.06 -2.23 5.63
CA VAL A 124 0.29 -1.61 6.94
C VAL A 124 0.61 -2.64 8.02
N MET A 125 0.00 -3.84 7.96
CA MET A 125 0.36 -4.95 8.85
C MET A 125 1.82 -5.34 8.68
N PHE A 126 2.30 -5.45 7.45
CA PHE A 126 3.69 -5.82 7.21
C PHE A 126 4.66 -4.75 7.73
N VAL A 127 4.51 -3.52 7.29
CA VAL A 127 5.43 -2.44 7.68
C VAL A 127 5.45 -2.21 9.19
N SER A 128 4.29 -2.32 9.86
CA SER A 128 4.17 -2.02 11.30
C SER A 128 4.47 -3.21 12.20
N PHE A 129 4.04 -4.42 11.84
CA PHE A 129 4.06 -5.57 12.75
C PHE A 129 5.07 -6.65 12.38
N PHE A 130 5.54 -6.72 11.14
CA PHE A 130 6.61 -7.65 10.79
C PHE A 130 7.92 -7.39 11.53
N PRO A 131 8.40 -6.13 11.71
CA PRO A 131 9.56 -5.87 12.57
C PRO A 131 9.35 -6.33 14.01
N ILE A 132 8.15 -6.12 14.57
CA ILE A 132 7.81 -6.57 15.93
C ILE A 132 7.81 -8.10 16.00
N PHE A 133 7.26 -8.78 14.99
CA PHE A 133 7.29 -10.23 14.86
C PHE A 133 8.73 -10.76 14.88
N MET A 134 9.64 -10.15 14.10
CA MET A 134 11.05 -10.53 14.05
C MET A 134 11.77 -10.30 15.39
N ILE A 135 11.59 -9.13 16.01
CA ILE A 135 12.23 -8.79 17.30
C ILE A 135 11.74 -9.72 18.41
N LYS A 136 10.45 -10.03 18.45
CA LYS A 136 9.89 -11.00 19.42
C LYS A 136 10.37 -12.44 19.19
N ASN A 137 10.85 -12.76 17.99
CA ASN A 137 11.53 -14.02 17.66
C ASN A 137 13.07 -13.93 17.79
N GLN A 138 13.58 -12.99 18.59
CA GLN A 138 15.00 -12.81 18.95
C GLN A 138 15.91 -12.30 17.82
N PHE A 139 15.37 -11.78 16.74
CA PHE A 139 16.15 -11.11 15.70
C PHE A 139 16.43 -9.65 16.08
N THR A 140 17.55 -9.11 15.59
CA THR A 140 17.87 -7.69 15.79
C THR A 140 16.95 -6.81 14.96
N GLN A 141 16.75 -5.57 15.40
CA GLN A 141 15.98 -4.57 14.65
C GLN A 141 16.56 -4.35 13.24
N GLU A 142 17.88 -4.39 13.13
CA GLU A 142 18.57 -4.21 11.84
C GLU A 142 18.19 -5.30 10.85
N ILE A 143 18.19 -6.58 11.26
CA ILE A 143 17.77 -7.71 10.42
C ILE A 143 16.28 -7.58 10.04
N ALA A 144 15.42 -7.19 10.97
CA ALA A 144 14.00 -6.95 10.69
C ALA A 144 13.79 -5.88 9.61
N LEU A 145 14.51 -4.76 9.71
CA LEU A 145 14.44 -3.68 8.73
C LEU A 145 15.03 -4.07 7.36
N GLN A 146 16.04 -4.93 7.32
CA GLN A 146 16.55 -5.47 6.05
C GLN A 146 15.48 -6.26 5.31
N TYR A 147 14.71 -7.12 5.98
CA TYR A 147 13.60 -7.85 5.35
C TYR A 147 12.46 -6.93 4.90
N VAL A 148 12.14 -5.89 5.67
CA VAL A 148 11.19 -4.86 5.22
C VAL A 148 11.68 -4.19 3.93
N THR A 149 12.96 -3.84 3.87
CA THR A 149 13.56 -3.26 2.67
C THR A 149 13.49 -4.22 1.48
N ILE A 150 13.82 -5.51 1.67
CA ILE A 150 13.70 -6.54 0.63
C ILE A 150 12.26 -6.62 0.10
N THR A 151 11.28 -6.55 0.99
CA THR A 151 9.85 -6.58 0.61
C THR A 151 9.46 -5.36 -0.22
N LEU A 152 9.87 -4.16 0.19
CA LEU A 152 9.61 -2.93 -0.57
C LEU A 152 10.28 -2.97 -1.95
N VAL A 153 11.53 -3.45 -2.02
CA VAL A 153 12.24 -3.66 -3.28
C VAL A 153 11.50 -4.65 -4.17
N GLY A 154 10.99 -5.76 -3.61
CA GLY A 154 10.14 -6.71 -4.33
C GLY A 154 8.89 -6.04 -4.88
N GLY A 155 8.21 -5.22 -4.08
CA GLY A 155 7.05 -4.44 -4.49
C GLY A 155 7.32 -3.58 -5.73
N VAL A 156 8.45 -2.88 -5.74
CA VAL A 156 8.84 -2.01 -6.85
C VAL A 156 9.30 -2.79 -8.07
N MET A 157 10.22 -3.75 -7.88
CA MET A 157 10.82 -4.48 -8.99
C MET A 157 9.85 -5.39 -9.73
N CYS A 158 8.80 -5.88 -9.06
CA CYS A 158 7.77 -6.68 -9.69
C CYS A 158 6.73 -5.86 -10.48
N GLN A 159 6.64 -4.53 -10.29
CA GLN A 159 5.64 -3.71 -10.98
C GLN A 159 5.69 -3.81 -12.52
N PRO A 160 6.86 -3.72 -13.19
CA PRO A 160 6.92 -3.87 -14.63
C PRO A 160 6.44 -5.25 -15.10
N LEU A 161 6.78 -6.31 -14.35
CA LEU A 161 6.32 -7.66 -14.63
C LEU A 161 4.79 -7.76 -14.50
N ILE A 162 4.23 -7.21 -13.43
CA ILE A 162 2.78 -7.17 -13.21
C ILE A 162 2.08 -6.43 -14.34
N GLY A 163 2.61 -5.29 -14.79
CA GLY A 163 2.09 -4.54 -15.94
C GLY A 163 2.01 -5.41 -17.20
N VAL A 164 3.10 -6.10 -17.56
CA VAL A 164 3.12 -7.01 -18.71
C VAL A 164 2.14 -8.18 -18.55
N LEU A 165 2.01 -8.72 -17.35
CA LEU A 165 1.06 -9.81 -17.07
C LEU A 165 -0.39 -9.34 -17.18
N LEU A 166 -0.71 -8.13 -16.73
CA LEU A 166 -2.03 -7.51 -16.83
C LEU A 166 -2.49 -7.32 -18.27
N ASP A 167 -1.55 -7.06 -19.19
CA ASP A 167 -1.85 -6.91 -20.61
C ASP A 167 -2.11 -8.26 -21.31
N LYS A 168 -1.48 -9.35 -20.83
CA LYS A 168 -1.47 -10.64 -21.51
C LYS A 168 -2.43 -11.67 -20.92
N PHE A 169 -2.74 -11.59 -19.64
CA PHE A 169 -3.47 -12.63 -18.92
C PHE A 169 -4.79 -12.13 -18.33
N ASN A 170 -5.64 -13.09 -18.00
CA ASN A 170 -6.90 -12.81 -17.31
C ASN A 170 -6.66 -12.20 -15.93
N LYS A 171 -7.16 -11.00 -15.70
CA LYS A 171 -6.93 -10.22 -14.48
C LYS A 171 -7.46 -10.90 -13.21
N ARG A 172 -8.54 -11.68 -13.32
CA ARG A 172 -9.07 -12.46 -12.19
C ARG A 172 -8.14 -13.62 -11.82
N LEU A 173 -7.56 -14.28 -12.82
CA LEU A 173 -6.54 -15.31 -12.58
C LEU A 173 -5.32 -14.72 -11.90
N LEU A 174 -4.82 -13.58 -12.38
CA LEU A 174 -3.68 -12.87 -11.79
C LEU A 174 -3.98 -12.44 -10.35
N LEU A 175 -5.19 -11.95 -10.09
CA LEU A 175 -5.64 -11.61 -8.75
C LEU A 175 -5.57 -12.81 -7.81
N ASN A 176 -6.11 -13.95 -8.22
CA ASN A 176 -6.11 -15.18 -7.41
C ASN A 176 -4.68 -15.69 -7.17
N ILE A 177 -3.79 -15.60 -8.17
CA ILE A 177 -2.37 -15.96 -8.01
C ILE A 177 -1.70 -15.02 -7.00
N ALA A 178 -1.90 -13.71 -7.11
CA ALA A 178 -1.35 -12.75 -6.16
C ALA A 178 -1.83 -13.02 -4.73
N VAL A 179 -3.13 -13.29 -4.55
CA VAL A 179 -3.71 -13.65 -3.25
C VAL A 179 -3.16 -14.97 -2.72
N LEU A 180 -2.95 -15.98 -3.57
CA LEU A 180 -2.29 -17.23 -3.17
C LEU A 180 -0.86 -16.99 -2.67
N ILE A 181 -0.11 -16.14 -3.35
CA ILE A 181 1.25 -15.77 -2.93
C ILE A 181 1.22 -15.05 -1.58
N THR A 182 0.32 -14.06 -1.41
CA THR A 182 0.19 -13.34 -0.14
C THR A 182 -0.33 -14.22 0.99
N PHE A 183 -1.01 -15.32 0.69
CA PHE A 183 -1.40 -16.33 1.69
C PHE A 183 -0.24 -17.22 2.12
N PHE A 184 0.54 -17.76 1.16
CA PHE A 184 1.58 -18.75 1.47
C PHE A 184 2.86 -18.13 2.02
N CYS A 185 3.27 -16.95 1.58
CA CYS A 185 4.52 -16.34 2.02
C CYS A 185 4.59 -16.10 3.54
N PRO A 186 3.55 -15.57 4.23
CA PRO A 186 3.59 -15.44 5.69
C PRO A 186 3.72 -16.77 6.42
N ILE A 187 3.20 -17.86 5.87
CA ILE A 187 3.39 -19.20 6.41
C ILE A 187 4.87 -19.63 6.29
N LEU A 188 5.51 -19.31 5.16
CA LEU A 188 6.94 -19.55 4.99
C LEU A 188 7.79 -18.73 5.97
N PHE A 189 7.37 -17.48 6.30
CA PHE A 189 8.03 -16.68 7.35
C PHE A 189 8.03 -17.41 8.69
N ALA A 190 6.92 -18.05 9.06
CA ALA A 190 6.81 -18.76 10.32
C ALA A 190 7.64 -20.06 10.37
N ILE A 191 7.76 -20.77 9.24
CA ILE A 191 8.43 -22.07 9.18
C ILE A 191 9.95 -21.93 9.01
N TYR A 192 10.40 -20.93 8.25
CA TYR A 192 11.80 -20.80 7.83
C TYR A 192 12.49 -19.54 8.39
N LEU A 193 12.14 -19.14 9.61
CA LEU A 193 12.69 -17.94 10.26
C LEU A 193 14.22 -17.87 10.23
N ASP A 194 14.89 -19.00 10.46
CA ASP A 194 16.36 -19.09 10.55
C ASP A 194 17.05 -19.21 9.17
N ASN A 195 16.27 -19.37 8.09
CA ASN A 195 16.84 -19.49 6.75
C ASN A 195 16.75 -18.16 6.00
N PHE A 196 17.87 -17.42 5.98
CA PHE A 196 17.95 -16.10 5.32
C PHE A 196 17.44 -16.13 3.87
N TYR A 197 17.84 -17.11 3.08
CA TYR A 197 17.49 -17.16 1.65
C TYR A 197 15.99 -17.37 1.42
N VAL A 198 15.38 -18.26 2.19
CA VAL A 198 13.93 -18.53 2.09
C VAL A 198 13.16 -17.30 2.58
N MET A 199 13.57 -16.70 3.68
CA MET A 199 12.95 -15.48 4.20
C MET A 199 13.07 -14.32 3.21
N ALA A 200 14.26 -14.06 2.69
CA ALA A 200 14.49 -12.97 1.73
C ALA A 200 13.68 -13.17 0.44
N ALA A 201 13.70 -14.39 -0.12
CA ALA A 201 12.92 -14.72 -1.31
C ALA A 201 11.41 -14.56 -1.06
N SER A 202 10.92 -15.07 0.08
CA SER A 202 9.51 -14.98 0.45
C SER A 202 9.07 -13.53 0.67
N CYS A 203 9.89 -12.71 1.34
CA CYS A 203 9.64 -11.27 1.52
C CYS A 203 9.59 -10.54 0.18
N PHE A 204 10.55 -10.79 -0.71
CA PHE A 204 10.59 -10.20 -2.04
C PHE A 204 9.35 -10.54 -2.88
N ILE A 205 9.00 -11.84 -2.94
CA ILE A 205 7.86 -12.33 -3.71
C ILE A 205 6.54 -11.82 -3.12
N TRP A 206 6.43 -11.81 -1.79
CA TRP A 206 5.27 -11.29 -1.09
C TRP A 206 5.07 -9.80 -1.36
N GLY A 207 6.13 -9.00 -1.29
CA GLY A 207 6.09 -7.57 -1.61
C GLY A 207 5.60 -7.31 -3.03
N GLY A 208 6.11 -8.07 -4.01
CA GLY A 208 5.63 -8.01 -5.39
C GLY A 208 4.16 -8.36 -5.54
N ALA A 209 3.70 -9.43 -4.89
CA ALA A 209 2.31 -9.86 -4.97
C ALA A 209 1.35 -8.89 -4.26
N ALA A 210 1.71 -8.42 -3.05
CA ALA A 210 0.89 -7.50 -2.27
C ALA A 210 0.70 -6.16 -2.99
N SER A 211 1.79 -5.56 -3.51
CA SER A 211 1.70 -4.33 -4.32
C SER A 211 0.93 -4.57 -5.64
N GLY A 212 1.02 -5.78 -6.18
CA GLY A 212 0.27 -6.21 -7.36
C GLY A 212 -1.24 -6.22 -7.16
N LEU A 213 -1.73 -6.53 -5.96
CA LEU A 213 -3.17 -6.54 -5.66
C LEU A 213 -3.83 -5.19 -5.96
N PHE A 214 -3.17 -4.09 -5.61
CA PHE A 214 -3.69 -2.75 -5.89
C PHE A 214 -3.69 -2.45 -7.40
N ALA A 215 -2.58 -2.73 -8.09
CA ALA A 215 -2.45 -2.51 -9.53
C ALA A 215 -3.49 -3.33 -10.35
N ILE A 216 -3.69 -4.60 -9.98
CA ILE A 216 -4.69 -5.47 -10.59
C ILE A 216 -6.10 -4.92 -10.33
N SER A 217 -6.40 -4.52 -9.09
CA SER A 217 -7.70 -3.95 -8.71
C SER A 217 -8.01 -2.67 -9.47
N LEU A 218 -7.04 -1.77 -9.60
CA LEU A 218 -7.17 -0.52 -10.34
C LEU A 218 -7.42 -0.77 -11.84
N THR A 219 -6.70 -1.73 -12.42
CA THR A 219 -6.89 -2.13 -13.83
C THR A 219 -8.29 -2.71 -14.06
N MET A 220 -8.73 -3.64 -13.20
CA MET A 220 -10.07 -4.22 -13.27
C MET A 220 -11.18 -3.16 -13.09
N LEU A 221 -10.92 -2.15 -12.26
CA LEU A 221 -11.83 -1.03 -12.03
C LEU A 221 -11.95 -0.18 -13.30
N GLY A 222 -10.83 0.15 -13.95
CA GLY A 222 -10.80 0.91 -15.21
C GLY A 222 -11.56 0.23 -16.35
N GLU A 223 -11.59 -1.11 -16.39
CA GLU A 223 -12.37 -1.87 -17.38
C GLU A 223 -13.87 -1.92 -17.06
N ARG A 224 -14.23 -1.77 -15.78
CA ARG A 224 -15.63 -1.91 -15.35
C ARG A 224 -16.42 -0.60 -15.40
N TYR A 225 -15.77 0.52 -15.13
CA TYR A 225 -16.42 1.82 -15.00
C TYR A 225 -16.13 2.69 -16.23
N SER A 226 -17.12 3.46 -16.67
CA SER A 226 -16.96 4.41 -17.76
C SER A 226 -16.00 5.56 -17.40
N ALA A 227 -15.45 6.25 -18.39
CA ALA A 227 -14.53 7.36 -18.19
C ALA A 227 -15.07 8.45 -17.22
N SER A 228 -16.39 8.72 -17.25
CA SER A 228 -17.04 9.67 -16.34
C SER A 228 -17.19 9.15 -14.90
N GLN A 229 -17.06 7.86 -14.67
CA GLN A 229 -17.24 7.21 -13.37
C GLN A 229 -15.92 6.75 -12.74
N VAL A 230 -14.87 6.54 -13.55
CA VAL A 230 -13.58 6.00 -13.10
C VAL A 230 -12.98 6.82 -11.96
N ALA A 231 -13.01 8.16 -12.03
CA ALA A 231 -12.46 9.00 -10.97
C ALA A 231 -13.18 8.78 -9.63
N GLY A 232 -14.51 8.68 -9.64
CA GLY A 232 -15.29 8.37 -8.43
C GLY A 232 -15.03 6.94 -7.91
N ALA A 233 -14.93 5.97 -8.82
CA ALA A 233 -14.64 4.58 -8.45
C ALA A 233 -13.23 4.42 -7.87
N THR A 234 -12.22 5.14 -8.41
CA THR A 234 -10.86 5.16 -7.87
C THR A 234 -10.82 5.80 -6.48
N ALA A 235 -11.55 6.88 -6.26
CA ALA A 235 -11.65 7.48 -4.92
C ALA A 235 -12.24 6.49 -3.90
N ILE A 236 -13.25 5.71 -4.29
CA ILE A 236 -13.82 4.64 -3.45
C ILE A 236 -12.78 3.52 -3.22
N LEU A 237 -12.00 3.15 -4.25
CA LEU A 237 -10.96 2.13 -4.14
C LEU A 237 -9.90 2.53 -3.10
N VAL A 238 -9.42 3.77 -3.15
CA VAL A 238 -8.46 4.30 -2.18
C VAL A 238 -9.09 4.35 -0.79
N MET A 239 -10.34 4.80 -0.67
CA MET A 239 -11.03 4.85 0.62
C MET A 239 -11.13 3.46 1.27
N VAL A 240 -11.47 2.42 0.52
CA VAL A 240 -11.56 1.06 1.09
C VAL A 240 -10.18 0.46 1.37
N PHE A 241 -9.14 0.81 0.61
CA PHE A 241 -7.76 0.50 0.93
C PHE A 241 -7.38 1.07 2.31
N GLU A 242 -7.68 2.34 2.56
CA GLU A 242 -7.41 2.98 3.87
C GLU A 242 -8.21 2.34 5.02
N VAL A 243 -9.43 1.86 4.75
CA VAL A 243 -10.19 1.07 5.72
C VAL A 243 -9.45 -0.23 6.07
N GLY A 244 -8.89 -0.92 5.08
CA GLY A 244 -8.03 -2.10 5.28
C GLY A 244 -6.79 -1.77 6.12
N SER A 245 -6.11 -0.67 5.77
CA SER A 245 -4.93 -0.14 6.47
C SER A 245 -5.18 0.17 7.94
N LEU A 246 -6.41 0.56 8.29
CA LEU A 246 -6.82 0.81 9.67
C LEU A 246 -7.20 -0.48 10.42
N ILE A 247 -7.97 -1.35 9.77
CA ILE A 247 -8.49 -2.59 10.38
C ILE A 247 -7.37 -3.58 10.66
N GLY A 248 -6.40 -3.72 9.74
CA GLY A 248 -5.29 -4.65 9.87
C GLY A 248 -4.54 -4.51 11.21
N PRO A 249 -3.91 -3.36 11.48
CA PRO A 249 -3.19 -3.13 12.72
C PRO A 249 -4.06 -3.23 13.98
N LEU A 250 -5.32 -2.79 13.90
CA LEU A 250 -6.25 -2.84 15.03
C LEU A 250 -6.54 -4.28 15.48
N ILE A 251 -6.77 -5.17 14.52
CA ILE A 251 -7.03 -6.59 14.81
C ILE A 251 -5.71 -7.31 15.07
N GLY A 252 -4.70 -7.09 14.22
CA GLY A 252 -3.40 -7.75 14.33
C GLY A 252 -2.70 -7.47 15.66
N GLY A 253 -2.74 -6.23 16.14
CA GLY A 253 -2.20 -5.89 17.46
C GLY A 253 -2.85 -6.68 18.59
N ARG A 254 -4.20 -6.74 18.61
CA ARG A 254 -4.94 -7.51 19.61
C ARG A 254 -4.68 -9.02 19.52
N VAL A 255 -4.56 -9.56 18.31
CA VAL A 255 -4.23 -10.97 18.13
C VAL A 255 -2.79 -11.25 18.60
N MET A 256 -1.84 -10.36 18.30
CA MET A 256 -0.46 -10.49 18.79
C MET A 256 -0.37 -10.36 20.32
N ASP A 257 -1.20 -9.55 20.96
CA ASP A 257 -1.28 -9.46 22.42
C ASP A 257 -1.83 -10.76 23.04
N ALA A 258 -2.77 -11.42 22.36
CA ALA A 258 -3.42 -12.63 22.86
C ALA A 258 -2.60 -13.92 22.65
N VAL A 259 -1.95 -14.06 21.47
CA VAL A 259 -1.28 -15.32 21.07
C VAL A 259 0.22 -15.15 20.76
N GLY A 260 0.78 -13.99 21.10
CA GLY A 260 2.20 -13.69 20.87
C GLY A 260 2.53 -13.33 19.42
N PRO A 261 3.84 -13.39 19.03
CA PRO A 261 4.30 -12.88 17.73
C PRO A 261 3.63 -13.56 16.53
N MET A 262 3.23 -14.84 16.66
CA MET A 262 2.52 -15.57 15.62
C MET A 262 1.15 -14.94 15.25
N GLY A 263 0.61 -14.07 16.10
CA GLY A 263 -0.60 -13.32 15.81
C GLY A 263 -0.52 -12.48 14.54
N PHE A 264 0.67 -12.00 14.15
CA PHE A 264 0.92 -11.36 12.86
C PHE A 264 0.57 -12.32 11.70
N ILE A 265 1.16 -13.50 11.72
CA ILE A 265 0.95 -14.53 10.68
C ILE A 265 -0.52 -14.94 10.62
N TYR A 266 -1.13 -15.23 11.77
CA TYR A 266 -2.55 -15.63 11.84
C TYR A 266 -3.49 -14.56 11.29
N THR A 267 -3.22 -13.29 11.57
CA THR A 267 -4.06 -12.20 11.08
C THR A 267 -3.98 -12.09 9.57
N VAL A 268 -2.76 -11.95 9.01
CA VAL A 268 -2.56 -11.80 7.57
C VAL A 268 -3.13 -13.01 6.81
N THR A 269 -2.78 -14.23 7.24
CA THR A 269 -3.24 -15.45 6.56
C THR A 269 -4.76 -15.65 6.66
N SER A 270 -5.38 -15.30 7.77
CA SER A 270 -6.84 -15.46 7.93
C SER A 270 -7.62 -14.53 7.01
N PHE A 271 -7.26 -13.24 6.95
CA PHE A 271 -7.91 -12.29 6.05
C PHE A 271 -7.68 -12.64 4.59
N THR A 272 -6.45 -13.01 4.24
CA THR A 272 -6.11 -13.44 2.89
C THR A 272 -6.86 -14.70 2.49
N PHE A 273 -7.00 -15.68 3.40
CA PHE A 273 -7.78 -16.90 3.17
C PHE A 273 -9.25 -16.62 2.93
N ILE A 274 -9.87 -15.78 3.78
CA ILE A 274 -11.28 -15.40 3.61
C ILE A 274 -11.48 -14.76 2.24
N PHE A 275 -10.62 -13.82 1.87
CA PHE A 275 -10.72 -13.16 0.57
C PHE A 275 -10.46 -14.14 -0.58
N LEU A 276 -9.51 -15.06 -0.46
CA LEU A 276 -9.21 -16.09 -1.46
C LEU A 276 -10.44 -16.95 -1.76
N VAL A 277 -11.13 -17.42 -0.72
CA VAL A 277 -12.36 -18.21 -0.87
C VAL A 277 -13.44 -17.41 -1.62
N ILE A 278 -13.65 -16.15 -1.24
CA ILE A 278 -14.60 -15.26 -1.91
C ILE A 278 -14.21 -15.04 -3.38
N SER A 279 -12.93 -14.78 -3.65
CA SER A 279 -12.43 -14.49 -4.99
C SER A 279 -12.53 -15.71 -5.92
N ILE A 280 -12.15 -16.89 -5.45
CA ILE A 280 -12.26 -18.15 -6.21
C ILE A 280 -13.73 -18.48 -6.49
N TYR A 281 -14.59 -18.43 -5.47
CA TYR A 281 -16.03 -18.66 -5.63
C TYR A 281 -16.61 -17.78 -6.73
N ARG A 282 -16.29 -16.49 -6.73
CA ARG A 282 -16.77 -15.54 -7.76
C ARG A 282 -16.12 -15.72 -9.13
N THR A 283 -14.96 -16.33 -9.20
CA THR A 283 -14.30 -16.65 -10.48
C THR A 283 -14.96 -17.85 -11.15
N ILE A 284 -15.42 -18.82 -10.38
CA ILE A 284 -16.04 -20.06 -10.89
C ILE A 284 -17.51 -19.83 -11.26
N TRP A 285 -18.25 -19.05 -10.47
CA TRP A 285 -19.72 -18.92 -10.59
C TRP A 285 -20.19 -17.63 -11.28
N ARG A 286 -19.32 -16.82 -11.84
CA ARG A 286 -19.61 -15.62 -12.63
C ARG A 286 -18.68 -15.44 -13.80
#